data_2eea1089f4995fd61d2c38e514336ff1
#
_entry.id   2eea1089f4995fd61d2c38e514336ff1
#
_cell.length_a   1.000
_cell.length_b   1.000
_cell.length_c   1.000
_cell.angle_alpha   90.00
_cell.angle_beta   90.00
_cell.angle_gamma   90.00
#
_symmetry.space_group_name_H-M   'P 1'
#
loop_
_entity.id
_entity.type
_entity.pdbx_description
1 polymer ?
#
loop_
_entity_poly.entity_id
_entity_poly.type
_entity_poly.pdbx_seq_one_letter_code
_entity_poly.pdbx_strand_id
1 'polypeptide(L)'
;MRRMSHGPAISRLAKTDRSRFMKIVTTALLALLLAPAPLAAQEWPTKPVKIVVPFAPGSTPDMVGRVLADDLQARHPGISVIVENKPGASGNTGTDYVAKSEPDGATIGISLGGPLAINTLLFSKLPYDPTKDIAPITMLTALPSVLVVPSSLGIGTVKDFVALLKKDGANVSYGSIGAGSLSQLCMEAIGLKAGGGKMVHIPYGGSPQAVTAVIRGDVQAACLPAIAVTPQLASGAVKILAVTTAKRSQFLPDIPTLTESGIDVESDAWNALIAPAGTPSAIIAKINAEVGETLRKSEVREKLRTQLIEPVPSTPEEVRARMDAEKKLWADVIKAADIRIN
;
A
#
# COMPACT_ATOMS: atom_id res chain seq x y z
N MET A 1 45.42 90.64 37.49
CA MET A 1 44.58 89.74 38.32
C MET A 1 43.34 89.36 37.54
N ARG A 2 43.27 88.16 37.03
CA ARG A 2 42.02 87.53 36.45
C ARG A 2 41.99 86.06 36.86
N ARG A 3 41.03 85.72 37.69
CA ARG A 3 40.76 84.34 38.10
C ARG A 3 40.02 83.68 36.98
N MET A 4 40.49 82.53 36.49
CA MET A 4 39.77 81.58 35.65
C MET A 4 39.07 80.54 36.53
N SER A 5 37.75 80.47 36.43
CA SER A 5 36.93 79.43 37.06
C SER A 5 36.82 78.23 36.09
N HIS A 6 37.25 77.05 36.53
CA HIS A 6 37.03 75.84 35.85
C HIS A 6 35.78 75.13 36.46
N GLY A 7 34.70 75.04 35.69
CA GLY A 7 33.51 74.26 36.08
C GLY A 7 33.55 72.84 35.47
N PRO A 8 32.85 71.84 36.06
CA PRO A 8 33.04 70.43 35.76
C PRO A 8 32.18 69.93 34.57
N ALA A 9 32.83 69.48 33.50
CA ALA A 9 32.19 68.97 32.28
C ALA A 9 32.40 67.46 32.03
N ILE A 10 32.64 66.62 33.04
CA ILE A 10 33.04 65.23 32.84
C ILE A 10 31.99 64.19 33.34
N SER A 11 30.82 64.57 33.90
CA SER A 11 29.95 63.63 34.56
C SER A 11 28.72 63.12 33.71
N ARG A 12 28.54 63.59 32.46
CA ARG A 12 27.35 63.27 31.67
C ARG A 12 27.49 62.15 30.60
N LEU A 13 28.70 61.75 30.22
CA LEU A 13 28.92 60.74 29.16
C LEU A 13 28.92 59.29 29.64
N ALA A 14 29.10 59.00 30.93
CA ALA A 14 29.20 57.64 31.44
C ALA A 14 27.86 56.96 31.77
N LYS A 15 26.75 57.74 31.86
CA LYS A 15 25.43 57.17 32.23
C LYS A 15 24.62 56.65 31.02
N THR A 16 24.86 57.16 29.81
CA THR A 16 24.08 56.84 28.62
C THR A 16 24.51 55.48 28.00
N ASP A 17 25.74 55.09 28.22
CA ASP A 17 26.31 53.88 27.60
C ASP A 17 25.90 52.55 28.34
N ARG A 18 25.79 52.60 29.65
CA ARG A 18 25.35 51.47 30.47
C ARG A 18 23.90 51.06 30.20
N SER A 19 23.00 52.02 29.95
CA SER A 19 21.59 51.70 29.68
C SER A 19 21.37 51.09 28.28
N ARG A 20 22.17 51.52 27.31
CA ARG A 20 22.17 50.91 25.96
C ARG A 20 22.77 49.53 25.98
N PHE A 21 23.86 49.31 26.68
CA PHE A 21 24.49 48.00 26.84
C PHE A 21 23.57 47.01 27.54
N MET A 22 22.88 47.44 28.61
CA MET A 22 21.93 46.59 29.34
C MET A 22 20.70 46.23 28.50
N LYS A 23 20.19 47.14 27.66
CA LYS A 23 19.09 46.84 26.72
C LYS A 23 19.53 45.87 25.61
N ILE A 24 20.73 45.98 25.09
CA ILE A 24 21.27 45.07 24.08
C ILE A 24 21.46 43.67 24.66
N VAL A 25 21.99 43.56 25.88
CA VAL A 25 22.18 42.27 26.57
C VAL A 25 20.84 41.62 26.91
N THR A 26 19.83 42.39 27.34
CA THR A 26 18.50 41.88 27.66
C THR A 26 17.76 41.41 26.37
N THR A 27 17.91 42.14 25.26
CA THR A 27 17.31 41.75 23.96
C THR A 27 18.01 40.54 23.39
N ALA A 28 19.32 40.41 23.53
CA ALA A 28 20.08 39.24 23.09
C ALA A 28 19.75 37.98 23.93
N LEU A 29 19.54 38.15 25.25
CA LEU A 29 19.10 37.02 26.11
C LEU A 29 17.66 36.58 25.82
N LEU A 30 16.77 37.53 25.49
CA LEU A 30 15.39 37.21 25.10
C LEU A 30 15.34 36.53 23.72
N ALA A 31 16.21 36.88 22.78
CA ALA A 31 16.34 36.27 21.48
C ALA A 31 16.91 34.83 21.56
N LEU A 32 17.76 34.56 22.55
CA LEU A 32 18.31 33.20 22.78
C LEU A 32 17.26 32.24 23.37
N LEU A 33 16.26 32.77 24.10
CA LEU A 33 15.15 31.99 24.66
C LEU A 33 14.05 31.63 23.61
N LEU A 34 14.07 32.29 22.45
CA LEU A 34 13.18 32.06 21.32
C LEU A 34 13.80 31.20 20.21
N ALA A 35 15.03 30.71 20.40
CA ALA A 35 15.60 29.75 19.48
C ALA A 35 14.71 28.52 19.47
N PRO A 36 14.17 28.06 18.28
CA PRO A 36 13.39 26.84 18.23
C PRO A 36 14.28 25.72 18.78
N ALA A 37 13.82 25.07 19.83
CA ALA A 37 14.48 23.86 20.32
C ALA A 37 14.64 22.93 19.10
N PRO A 38 15.82 22.31 18.89
CA PRO A 38 15.95 21.32 17.83
C PRO A 38 14.81 20.32 18.04
N LEU A 39 13.96 20.11 17.02
CA LEU A 39 12.99 19.04 17.03
C LEU A 39 13.80 17.77 17.25
N ALA A 40 13.86 17.29 18.48
CA ALA A 40 14.50 16.03 18.78
C ALA A 40 13.83 15.02 17.85
N ALA A 41 14.60 14.42 16.95
CA ALA A 41 14.09 13.37 16.07
C ALA A 41 13.42 12.35 16.99
N GLN A 42 12.09 12.24 16.86
CA GLN A 42 11.30 11.42 17.76
C GLN A 42 11.78 9.97 17.55
N GLU A 43 12.44 9.42 18.56
CA GLU A 43 12.95 8.05 18.50
C GLU A 43 11.78 7.07 18.37
N TRP A 44 11.93 6.12 17.48
CA TRP A 44 11.02 5.00 17.32
C TRP A 44 11.85 3.77 16.89
N PRO A 45 11.56 2.59 17.44
CA PRO A 45 10.61 2.28 18.51
C PRO A 45 11.19 2.57 19.91
N THR A 46 10.38 3.09 20.83
CA THR A 46 10.74 3.31 22.26
C THR A 46 10.05 2.36 23.23
N LYS A 47 9.13 1.54 22.71
CA LYS A 47 8.31 0.57 23.45
C LYS A 47 7.95 -0.60 22.54
N PRO A 48 7.39 -1.71 23.08
CA PRO A 48 6.97 -2.84 22.27
C PRO A 48 6.07 -2.43 21.10
N VAL A 49 6.34 -3.00 19.92
CA VAL A 49 5.61 -2.73 18.69
C VAL A 49 4.74 -3.93 18.33
N LYS A 50 3.50 -3.67 17.99
CA LYS A 50 2.55 -4.63 17.46
C LYS A 50 2.31 -4.36 15.99
N ILE A 51 2.55 -5.35 15.14
CA ILE A 51 2.18 -5.34 13.72
C ILE A 51 0.89 -6.14 13.56
N VAL A 52 -0.21 -5.45 13.35
CA VAL A 52 -1.52 -6.09 13.13
C VAL A 52 -1.62 -6.57 11.69
N VAL A 53 -2.03 -7.82 11.50
CA VAL A 53 -2.25 -8.44 10.18
C VAL A 53 -3.73 -8.82 10.06
N PRO A 54 -4.47 -8.31 9.05
CA PRO A 54 -5.92 -8.49 8.95
C PRO A 54 -6.34 -9.83 8.32
N PHE A 55 -5.43 -10.81 8.28
CA PHE A 55 -5.65 -12.14 7.72
C PHE A 55 -5.03 -13.22 8.59
N ALA A 56 -5.38 -14.48 8.30
CA ALA A 56 -4.93 -15.63 9.06
C ALA A 56 -3.39 -15.80 8.98
N PRO A 57 -2.79 -16.45 9.99
CA PRO A 57 -1.39 -16.89 9.91
C PRO A 57 -1.09 -17.68 8.66
N GLY A 58 0.10 -17.47 8.06
CA GLY A 58 0.53 -18.10 6.80
C GLY A 58 0.01 -17.42 5.53
N SER A 59 -0.83 -16.38 5.65
CA SER A 59 -1.20 -15.53 4.52
C SER A 59 -0.03 -14.64 4.07
N THR A 60 -0.08 -14.13 2.84
CA THR A 60 0.96 -13.22 2.32
C THR A 60 1.22 -12.01 3.23
N PRO A 61 0.21 -11.26 3.72
CA PRO A 61 0.47 -10.16 4.65
C PRO A 61 1.06 -10.63 5.99
N ASP A 62 0.74 -11.84 6.47
CA ASP A 62 1.35 -12.40 7.67
C ASP A 62 2.84 -12.71 7.46
N MET A 63 3.18 -13.29 6.33
CA MET A 63 4.59 -13.55 5.96
C MET A 63 5.38 -12.23 5.91
N VAL A 64 4.85 -11.20 5.26
CA VAL A 64 5.48 -9.88 5.19
C VAL A 64 5.62 -9.29 6.60
N GLY A 65 4.57 -9.36 7.42
CA GLY A 65 4.59 -8.88 8.80
C GLY A 65 5.68 -9.53 9.65
N ARG A 66 5.87 -10.85 9.52
CA ARG A 66 6.93 -11.57 10.24
C ARG A 66 8.33 -11.19 9.76
N VAL A 67 8.51 -11.02 8.45
CA VAL A 67 9.78 -10.54 7.90
C VAL A 67 10.14 -9.17 8.47
N LEU A 68 9.17 -8.25 8.56
CA LEU A 68 9.38 -6.93 9.16
C LEU A 68 9.65 -7.04 10.67
N ALA A 69 8.90 -7.87 11.39
CA ALA A 69 9.06 -8.03 12.83
C ALA A 69 10.44 -8.58 13.19
N ASP A 70 10.89 -9.63 12.50
CA ASP A 70 12.18 -10.27 12.70
C ASP A 70 13.34 -9.26 12.52
N ASP A 71 13.29 -8.48 11.44
CA ASP A 71 14.34 -7.51 11.12
C ASP A 71 14.32 -6.30 12.07
N LEU A 72 13.15 -5.75 12.37
CA LEU A 72 13.02 -4.64 13.32
C LEU A 72 13.49 -5.05 14.72
N GLN A 73 13.12 -6.23 15.19
CA GLN A 73 13.57 -6.75 16.50
C GLN A 73 15.07 -6.95 16.55
N ALA A 74 15.69 -7.43 15.46
CA ALA A 74 17.14 -7.60 15.37
C ALA A 74 17.88 -6.25 15.42
N ARG A 75 17.31 -5.20 14.81
CA ARG A 75 17.91 -3.85 14.81
C ARG A 75 17.65 -3.05 16.10
N HIS A 76 16.64 -3.42 16.87
CA HIS A 76 16.29 -2.75 18.14
C HIS A 76 16.33 -3.71 19.32
N PRO A 77 17.53 -4.13 19.80
CA PRO A 77 17.68 -5.03 20.93
C PRO A 77 16.97 -4.48 22.18
N GLY A 78 16.16 -5.31 22.83
CA GLY A 78 15.37 -4.92 24.00
C GLY A 78 13.95 -4.40 23.68
N ILE A 79 13.62 -4.17 22.42
CA ILE A 79 12.24 -3.86 21.98
C ILE A 79 11.60 -5.13 21.40
N SER A 80 10.46 -5.52 21.96
CA SER A 80 9.67 -6.63 21.40
C SER A 80 8.85 -6.16 20.20
N VAL A 81 8.96 -6.88 19.07
CA VAL A 81 8.14 -6.63 17.87
C VAL A 81 7.33 -7.90 17.58
N ILE A 82 6.01 -7.82 17.70
CA ILE A 82 5.11 -8.98 17.56
C ILE A 82 4.13 -8.80 16.41
N VAL A 83 3.78 -9.92 15.77
CA VAL A 83 2.72 -9.98 14.77
C VAL A 83 1.45 -10.49 15.43
N GLU A 84 0.34 -9.75 15.30
CA GLU A 84 -0.98 -10.13 15.79
C GLU A 84 -1.97 -10.26 14.62
N ASN A 85 -2.45 -11.48 14.35
CA ASN A 85 -3.43 -11.71 13.30
C ASN A 85 -4.86 -11.40 13.80
N LYS A 86 -5.58 -10.55 13.07
CA LYS A 86 -6.98 -10.19 13.32
C LYS A 86 -7.81 -10.35 12.03
N PRO A 87 -8.09 -11.60 11.63
CA PRO A 87 -8.85 -11.87 10.41
C PRO A 87 -10.32 -11.50 10.56
N GLY A 88 -10.99 -11.28 9.41
CA GLY A 88 -12.44 -11.09 9.34
C GLY A 88 -12.86 -9.96 8.40
N ALA A 89 -14.09 -10.08 7.91
CA ALA A 89 -14.76 -9.11 7.03
C ALA A 89 -13.85 -8.58 5.89
N SER A 90 -13.22 -9.48 5.15
CA SER A 90 -12.29 -9.14 4.04
C SER A 90 -11.14 -8.21 4.45
N GLY A 91 -10.63 -8.34 5.69
CA GLY A 91 -9.55 -7.53 6.26
C GLY A 91 -10.02 -6.27 6.99
N ASN A 92 -11.31 -5.98 6.97
CA ASN A 92 -11.84 -4.79 7.66
C ASN A 92 -11.65 -4.86 9.18
N THR A 93 -11.77 -6.06 9.78
CA THR A 93 -11.62 -6.25 11.24
C THR A 93 -10.24 -5.80 11.74
N GLY A 94 -9.17 -6.25 11.11
CA GLY A 94 -7.82 -5.86 11.51
C GLY A 94 -7.50 -4.40 11.19
N THR A 95 -7.98 -3.89 10.06
CA THR A 95 -7.81 -2.48 9.68
C THR A 95 -8.55 -1.55 10.65
N ASP A 96 -9.78 -1.88 11.05
CA ASP A 96 -10.56 -1.16 12.07
C ASP A 96 -9.84 -1.14 13.44
N TYR A 97 -9.26 -2.27 13.83
CA TYR A 97 -8.49 -2.35 15.07
C TYR A 97 -7.30 -1.37 15.05
N VAL A 98 -6.58 -1.29 13.94
CA VAL A 98 -5.48 -0.31 13.79
C VAL A 98 -6.04 1.11 13.84
N ALA A 99 -7.10 1.41 13.10
CA ALA A 99 -7.70 2.75 13.05
C ALA A 99 -8.09 3.29 14.44
N LYS A 100 -8.49 2.40 15.36
CA LYS A 100 -8.94 2.73 16.72
C LYS A 100 -7.86 2.60 17.79
N SER A 101 -6.64 2.25 17.42
CA SER A 101 -5.51 2.16 18.35
C SER A 101 -4.94 3.54 18.70
N GLU A 102 -4.13 3.61 19.76
CA GLU A 102 -3.45 4.84 20.15
C GLU A 102 -2.46 5.30 19.06
N PRO A 103 -2.44 6.60 18.71
CA PRO A 103 -1.63 7.13 17.62
C PRO A 103 -0.18 7.43 18.04
N ASP A 104 0.50 6.48 18.67
CA ASP A 104 1.81 6.63 19.30
C ASP A 104 2.92 5.77 18.65
N GLY A 105 2.59 5.06 17.57
CA GLY A 105 3.50 4.19 16.83
C GLY A 105 3.74 2.81 17.46
N ALA A 106 3.12 2.47 18.60
CA ALA A 106 3.20 1.15 19.20
C ALA A 106 2.32 0.12 18.50
N THR A 107 1.22 0.54 17.91
CA THR A 107 0.38 -0.29 17.06
C THR A 107 0.42 0.23 15.64
N ILE A 108 0.95 -0.57 14.73
CA ILE A 108 0.93 -0.36 13.28
C ILE A 108 0.27 -1.57 12.64
N GLY A 109 -0.15 -1.47 11.40
CA GLY A 109 -0.82 -2.60 10.74
C GLY A 109 -0.46 -2.73 9.29
N ILE A 110 -0.53 -3.95 8.79
CA ILE A 110 -0.56 -4.21 7.35
C ILE A 110 -2.02 -4.14 6.92
N SER A 111 -2.29 -3.43 5.83
CA SER A 111 -3.60 -3.44 5.20
C SER A 111 -3.44 -3.58 3.68
N LEU A 112 -4.54 -3.79 2.98
CA LEU A 112 -4.57 -4.13 1.57
C LEU A 112 -5.46 -3.15 0.80
N GLY A 113 -5.37 -3.16 -0.53
CA GLY A 113 -6.23 -2.37 -1.41
C GLY A 113 -7.73 -2.56 -1.14
N GLY A 114 -8.15 -3.78 -0.76
CA GLY A 114 -9.54 -4.05 -0.35
C GLY A 114 -10.00 -3.11 0.77
N PRO A 115 -9.51 -3.28 2.01
CA PRO A 115 -9.88 -2.45 3.15
C PRO A 115 -9.59 -0.96 2.98
N LEU A 116 -8.55 -0.59 2.23
CA LEU A 116 -8.10 0.80 2.11
C LEU A 116 -8.84 1.59 1.00
N ALA A 117 -9.37 0.90 -0.02
CA ALA A 117 -10.01 1.56 -1.17
C ALA A 117 -11.33 0.88 -1.58
N ILE A 118 -11.30 -0.40 -1.94
CA ILE A 118 -12.38 -1.10 -2.62
C ILE A 118 -13.60 -1.32 -1.70
N ASN A 119 -13.36 -1.71 -0.45
CA ASN A 119 -14.43 -2.06 0.48
C ASN A 119 -15.36 -0.88 0.80
N THR A 120 -14.88 0.36 0.66
CA THR A 120 -15.72 1.57 0.77
C THR A 120 -16.81 1.64 -0.31
N LEU A 121 -16.64 0.90 -1.40
CA LEU A 121 -17.57 0.86 -2.52
C LEU A 121 -18.49 -0.36 -2.48
N LEU A 122 -18.07 -1.42 -1.80
CA LEU A 122 -18.76 -2.72 -1.79
C LEU A 122 -19.62 -2.93 -0.54
N PHE A 123 -19.18 -2.43 0.61
CA PHE A 123 -19.88 -2.60 1.88
C PHE A 123 -20.77 -1.40 2.18
N SER A 124 -22.02 -1.65 2.50
CA SER A 124 -23.00 -0.58 2.87
C SER A 124 -22.59 0.15 4.16
N LYS A 125 -21.81 -0.49 5.04
CA LYS A 125 -21.33 0.07 6.30
C LYS A 125 -19.93 -0.45 6.63
N LEU A 126 -18.96 0.46 6.72
CA LEU A 126 -17.64 0.18 7.28
C LEU A 126 -17.52 0.77 8.68
N PRO A 127 -16.83 0.10 9.63
CA PRO A 127 -16.65 0.60 10.99
C PRO A 127 -15.59 1.71 11.10
N TYR A 128 -14.88 2.04 10.02
CA TYR A 128 -13.85 3.07 9.89
C TYR A 128 -13.93 3.76 8.52
N ASP A 129 -13.35 4.95 8.43
CA ASP A 129 -13.12 5.68 7.18
C ASP A 129 -11.62 5.64 6.83
N PRO A 130 -11.18 4.90 5.80
CA PRO A 130 -9.75 4.76 5.50
C PRO A 130 -9.08 6.08 5.14
N THR A 131 -9.84 7.11 4.78
CA THR A 131 -9.30 8.44 4.47
C THR A 131 -9.06 9.27 5.72
N LYS A 132 -9.90 9.12 6.75
CA LYS A 132 -9.87 9.93 7.98
C LYS A 132 -9.19 9.24 9.15
N ASP A 133 -9.40 7.92 9.28
CA ASP A 133 -9.01 7.16 10.48
C ASP A 133 -7.67 6.44 10.33
N ILE A 134 -7.07 6.49 9.11
CA ILE A 134 -5.82 5.81 8.77
C ILE A 134 -4.77 6.80 8.29
N ALA A 135 -3.58 6.71 8.87
CA ALA A 135 -2.35 7.33 8.38
C ALA A 135 -1.54 6.29 7.58
N PRO A 136 -1.38 6.43 6.25
CA PRO A 136 -0.47 5.60 5.47
C PRO A 136 0.97 5.81 5.90
N ILE A 137 1.78 4.75 5.84
CA ILE A 137 3.22 4.81 6.15
C ILE A 137 4.04 4.56 4.87
N THR A 138 3.85 3.40 4.25
CA THR A 138 4.56 2.99 3.03
C THR A 138 3.82 1.86 2.33
N MET A 139 3.96 1.76 1.02
CA MET A 139 3.70 0.48 0.35
C MET A 139 4.71 -0.54 0.86
N LEU A 140 4.28 -1.78 1.02
CA LEU A 140 5.18 -2.87 1.42
C LEU A 140 5.51 -3.74 0.22
N THR A 141 4.49 -4.29 -0.41
CA THR A 141 4.64 -5.28 -1.47
C THR A 141 3.53 -5.15 -2.51
N ALA A 142 3.88 -5.52 -3.75
CA ALA A 142 2.95 -5.78 -4.83
C ALA A 142 3.04 -7.26 -5.23
N LEU A 143 1.90 -7.83 -5.57
CA LEU A 143 1.79 -9.20 -6.05
C LEU A 143 1.16 -9.15 -7.43
N PRO A 144 1.88 -9.57 -8.47
CA PRO A 144 1.33 -9.58 -9.81
C PRO A 144 0.17 -10.57 -9.90
N SER A 145 -0.93 -10.14 -10.50
CA SER A 145 -1.94 -11.02 -11.06
C SER A 145 -1.72 -11.15 -12.56
N VAL A 146 -2.31 -12.16 -13.16
CA VAL A 146 -2.16 -12.47 -14.58
C VAL A 146 -3.51 -12.74 -15.20
N LEU A 147 -3.71 -12.27 -16.43
CA LEU A 147 -4.78 -12.74 -17.31
C LEU A 147 -4.37 -14.08 -17.89
N VAL A 148 -5.05 -15.12 -17.48
CA VAL A 148 -4.79 -16.51 -17.86
C VAL A 148 -5.97 -17.11 -18.63
N VAL A 149 -5.67 -17.93 -19.63
CA VAL A 149 -6.63 -18.66 -20.45
C VAL A 149 -6.21 -20.12 -20.57
N PRO A 150 -7.15 -21.07 -20.83
CA PRO A 150 -6.78 -22.43 -21.18
C PRO A 150 -6.06 -22.46 -22.54
N SER A 151 -5.01 -23.26 -22.66
CA SER A 151 -4.28 -23.39 -23.93
C SER A 151 -5.16 -23.96 -25.05
N SER A 152 -6.15 -24.76 -24.72
CA SER A 152 -7.15 -25.32 -25.65
C SER A 152 -8.01 -24.23 -26.33
N LEU A 153 -8.06 -23.02 -25.80
CA LEU A 153 -8.79 -21.89 -26.42
C LEU A 153 -8.13 -21.41 -27.72
N GLY A 154 -6.83 -21.73 -27.94
CA GLY A 154 -6.14 -21.43 -29.18
C GLY A 154 -5.76 -19.95 -29.37
N ILE A 155 -5.93 -19.12 -28.35
CA ILE A 155 -5.55 -17.69 -28.37
C ILE A 155 -4.20 -17.46 -27.72
N GLY A 156 -3.48 -16.47 -28.20
CA GLY A 156 -2.10 -16.23 -27.80
C GLY A 156 -1.79 -14.87 -27.23
N THR A 157 -2.68 -13.93 -27.42
CA THR A 157 -2.47 -12.52 -27.06
C THR A 157 -3.73 -11.90 -26.43
N VAL A 158 -3.56 -10.79 -25.72
CA VAL A 158 -4.70 -9.98 -25.23
C VAL A 158 -5.58 -9.51 -26.37
N LYS A 159 -4.97 -9.19 -27.54
CA LYS A 159 -5.71 -8.78 -28.75
C LYS A 159 -6.66 -9.88 -29.21
N ASP A 160 -6.23 -11.15 -29.21
CA ASP A 160 -7.08 -12.30 -29.57
C ASP A 160 -8.20 -12.48 -28.58
N PHE A 161 -7.93 -12.31 -27.28
CA PHE A 161 -8.95 -12.35 -26.24
C PHE A 161 -10.01 -11.25 -26.42
N VAL A 162 -9.60 -10.03 -26.70
CA VAL A 162 -10.50 -8.90 -27.03
C VAL A 162 -11.33 -9.20 -28.28
N ALA A 163 -10.73 -9.79 -29.30
CA ALA A 163 -11.47 -10.20 -30.51
C ALA A 163 -12.53 -11.27 -30.19
N LEU A 164 -12.21 -12.21 -29.31
CA LEU A 164 -13.17 -13.20 -28.82
C LEU A 164 -14.34 -12.54 -28.07
N LEU A 165 -14.08 -11.58 -27.17
CA LEU A 165 -15.11 -10.84 -26.43
C LEU A 165 -16.06 -10.07 -27.35
N LYS A 166 -15.57 -9.57 -28.48
CA LYS A 166 -16.34 -8.76 -29.45
C LYS A 166 -17.10 -9.60 -30.50
N LYS A 167 -16.87 -10.90 -30.52
CA LYS A 167 -17.54 -11.77 -31.49
C LYS A 167 -18.99 -11.96 -31.11
N ASP A 168 -19.90 -11.72 -32.06
CA ASP A 168 -21.33 -11.92 -31.87
C ASP A 168 -21.64 -13.34 -31.40
N GLY A 169 -22.47 -13.44 -30.34
CA GLY A 169 -22.85 -14.73 -29.76
C GLY A 169 -21.76 -15.42 -28.96
N ALA A 170 -20.59 -14.75 -28.70
CA ALA A 170 -19.57 -15.32 -27.84
C ALA A 170 -20.10 -15.44 -26.42
N ASN A 171 -20.11 -16.67 -25.90
CA ASN A 171 -20.47 -16.95 -24.52
C ASN A 171 -19.17 -17.18 -23.73
N VAL A 172 -18.54 -16.07 -23.29
CA VAL A 172 -17.29 -16.09 -22.54
C VAL A 172 -17.61 -16.07 -21.06
N SER A 173 -17.22 -17.13 -20.35
CA SER A 173 -17.22 -17.15 -18.88
C SER A 173 -15.83 -16.92 -18.32
N TYR A 174 -15.76 -16.38 -17.13
CA TYR A 174 -14.50 -16.21 -16.41
C TYR A 174 -14.60 -16.65 -14.96
N GLY A 175 -13.49 -17.20 -14.45
CA GLY A 175 -13.35 -17.60 -13.07
C GLY A 175 -12.82 -16.47 -12.18
N SER A 176 -13.26 -16.45 -10.93
CA SER A 176 -12.69 -15.59 -9.88
C SER A 176 -12.46 -16.34 -8.58
N ILE A 177 -11.77 -15.71 -7.62
CA ILE A 177 -11.57 -16.23 -6.26
C ILE A 177 -12.69 -15.84 -5.29
N GLY A 178 -13.87 -15.50 -5.83
CA GLY A 178 -15.05 -15.13 -5.07
C GLY A 178 -15.68 -13.83 -5.56
N ALA A 179 -16.94 -13.63 -5.21
CA ALA A 179 -17.66 -12.40 -5.51
C ALA A 179 -17.05 -11.19 -4.78
N GLY A 180 -16.93 -10.07 -5.48
CA GLY A 180 -16.29 -8.83 -4.98
C GLY A 180 -14.78 -8.89 -4.86
N SER A 181 -14.15 -10.01 -5.24
CA SER A 181 -12.69 -10.13 -5.22
C SER A 181 -12.03 -9.27 -6.30
N LEU A 182 -10.78 -8.89 -6.08
CA LEU A 182 -9.97 -8.19 -7.08
C LEU A 182 -9.89 -9.00 -8.40
N SER A 183 -9.94 -10.33 -8.31
CA SER A 183 -9.99 -11.23 -9.47
C SER A 183 -11.24 -11.01 -10.33
N GLN A 184 -12.42 -10.83 -9.72
CA GLN A 184 -13.64 -10.47 -10.43
C GLN A 184 -13.53 -9.07 -11.01
N LEU A 185 -13.15 -8.07 -10.18
CA LEU A 185 -13.04 -6.67 -10.59
C LEU A 185 -12.09 -6.50 -11.78
N CYS A 186 -10.96 -7.20 -11.77
CA CYS A 186 -10.01 -7.21 -12.88
C CYS A 186 -10.66 -7.69 -14.20
N MET A 187 -11.37 -8.81 -14.18
CA MET A 187 -12.03 -9.34 -15.38
C MET A 187 -13.13 -8.41 -15.88
N GLU A 188 -13.94 -7.84 -14.98
CA GLU A 188 -14.96 -6.86 -15.36
C GLU A 188 -14.33 -5.58 -15.95
N ALA A 189 -13.23 -5.10 -15.38
CA ALA A 189 -12.50 -3.96 -15.91
C ALA A 189 -11.94 -4.24 -17.31
N ILE A 190 -11.37 -5.44 -17.53
CA ILE A 190 -10.91 -5.86 -18.86
C ILE A 190 -12.08 -5.88 -19.86
N GLY A 191 -13.22 -6.47 -19.51
CA GLY A 191 -14.41 -6.50 -20.36
C GLY A 191 -14.91 -5.10 -20.72
N LEU A 192 -15.01 -4.21 -19.72
CA LEU A 192 -15.43 -2.83 -19.89
C LEU A 192 -14.48 -2.05 -20.80
N LYS A 193 -13.18 -2.11 -20.54
CA LYS A 193 -12.16 -1.38 -21.32
C LYS A 193 -11.95 -1.97 -22.72
N ALA A 194 -12.17 -3.27 -22.89
CA ALA A 194 -12.14 -3.91 -24.21
C ALA A 194 -13.31 -3.50 -25.11
N GLY A 195 -14.38 -2.91 -24.55
CA GLY A 195 -15.62 -2.66 -25.28
C GLY A 195 -16.27 -3.93 -25.78
N GLY A 196 -16.08 -5.05 -25.04
CA GLY A 196 -16.64 -6.37 -25.34
C GLY A 196 -18.01 -6.61 -24.72
N GLY A 197 -18.61 -7.76 -25.06
CA GLY A 197 -19.89 -8.22 -24.50
C GLY A 197 -19.77 -8.56 -23.00
N LYS A 198 -20.94 -8.83 -22.38
CA LYS A 198 -21.00 -9.31 -21.00
C LYS A 198 -20.36 -10.69 -20.90
N MET A 199 -19.43 -10.84 -19.98
CA MET A 199 -18.89 -12.14 -19.57
C MET A 199 -19.74 -12.73 -18.44
N VAL A 200 -19.76 -14.06 -18.34
CA VAL A 200 -20.45 -14.78 -17.25
C VAL A 200 -19.46 -15.01 -16.12
N HIS A 201 -19.73 -14.44 -14.95
CA HIS A 201 -18.91 -14.63 -13.76
C HIS A 201 -19.20 -15.97 -13.08
N ILE A 202 -18.15 -16.77 -12.82
CA ILE A 202 -18.20 -18.02 -12.06
C ILE A 202 -17.26 -17.87 -10.83
N PRO A 203 -17.81 -17.65 -9.62
CA PRO A 203 -17.01 -17.55 -8.41
C PRO A 203 -16.56 -18.93 -7.91
N TYR A 204 -15.30 -19.03 -7.52
CA TYR A 204 -14.69 -20.19 -6.88
C TYR A 204 -14.25 -19.86 -5.45
N GLY A 205 -14.04 -20.88 -4.62
CA GLY A 205 -13.62 -20.70 -3.22
C GLY A 205 -12.16 -20.26 -3.01
N GLY A 206 -11.40 -20.09 -4.10
CA GLY A 206 -10.00 -19.64 -4.06
C GLY A 206 -9.23 -19.93 -5.35
N SER A 207 -7.97 -19.48 -5.37
CA SER A 207 -7.11 -19.60 -6.56
C SER A 207 -6.93 -21.05 -7.05
N PRO A 208 -6.74 -22.08 -6.22
CA PRO A 208 -6.56 -23.45 -6.72
C PRO A 208 -7.74 -23.95 -7.54
N GLN A 209 -8.97 -23.70 -7.08
CA GLN A 209 -10.18 -24.11 -7.79
C GLN A 209 -10.36 -23.32 -9.09
N ALA A 210 -10.11 -22.01 -9.06
CA ALA A 210 -10.21 -21.16 -10.24
C ALA A 210 -9.17 -21.56 -11.32
N VAL A 211 -7.92 -21.84 -10.92
CA VAL A 211 -6.89 -22.36 -11.85
C VAL A 211 -7.29 -23.70 -12.45
N THR A 212 -7.82 -24.62 -11.63
CA THR A 212 -8.31 -25.92 -12.12
C THR A 212 -9.43 -25.75 -13.14
N ALA A 213 -10.36 -24.82 -12.91
CA ALA A 213 -11.44 -24.52 -13.85
C ALA A 213 -10.92 -23.96 -15.20
N VAL A 214 -9.89 -23.10 -15.17
CA VAL A 214 -9.22 -22.65 -16.39
C VAL A 214 -8.56 -23.83 -17.12
N ILE A 215 -7.82 -24.68 -16.42
CA ILE A 215 -7.14 -25.85 -17.01
C ILE A 215 -8.14 -26.78 -17.73
N ARG A 216 -9.31 -27.00 -17.13
CA ARG A 216 -10.36 -27.86 -17.69
C ARG A 216 -11.15 -27.21 -18.83
N GLY A 217 -11.03 -25.87 -19.00
CA GLY A 217 -11.85 -25.11 -19.94
C GLY A 217 -13.28 -24.85 -19.45
N ASP A 218 -13.56 -25.08 -18.16
CA ASP A 218 -14.84 -24.77 -17.52
C ASP A 218 -15.14 -23.29 -17.61
N VAL A 219 -14.08 -22.45 -17.61
CA VAL A 219 -14.08 -21.02 -17.89
C VAL A 219 -13.03 -20.67 -18.93
N GLN A 220 -13.29 -19.64 -19.75
CA GLN A 220 -12.41 -19.23 -20.85
C GLN A 220 -11.29 -18.29 -20.42
N ALA A 221 -11.42 -17.68 -19.25
CA ALA A 221 -10.38 -16.79 -18.71
C ALA A 221 -10.47 -16.67 -17.20
N ALA A 222 -9.41 -16.15 -16.59
CA ALA A 222 -9.41 -15.66 -15.21
C ALA A 222 -8.31 -14.63 -15.02
N CYS A 223 -8.51 -13.72 -14.06
CA CYS A 223 -7.47 -12.84 -13.53
C CYS A 223 -7.07 -13.39 -12.15
N LEU A 224 -5.89 -14.00 -12.04
CA LEU A 224 -5.48 -14.75 -10.85
C LEU A 224 -4.08 -14.34 -10.40
N PRO A 225 -3.74 -14.45 -9.09
CA PRO A 225 -2.39 -14.26 -8.61
C PRO A 225 -1.37 -15.10 -9.37
N ALA A 226 -0.29 -14.50 -9.83
CA ALA A 226 0.74 -15.17 -10.64
C ALA A 226 1.29 -16.43 -9.95
N ILE A 227 1.50 -16.38 -8.63
CA ILE A 227 1.98 -17.52 -7.85
C ILE A 227 1.08 -18.76 -7.97
N ALA A 228 -0.22 -18.58 -8.16
CA ALA A 228 -1.15 -19.71 -8.33
C ALA A 228 -1.12 -20.30 -9.74
N VAL A 229 -0.74 -19.48 -10.75
CA VAL A 229 -0.78 -19.86 -12.17
C VAL A 229 0.56 -20.39 -12.67
N THR A 230 1.67 -19.78 -12.25
CA THR A 230 3.02 -20.08 -12.76
C THR A 230 3.43 -21.56 -12.65
N PRO A 231 3.07 -22.31 -11.58
CA PRO A 231 3.36 -23.75 -11.53
C PRO A 231 2.71 -24.55 -12.65
N GLN A 232 1.63 -24.06 -13.26
CA GLN A 232 0.89 -24.75 -14.31
C GLN A 232 1.42 -24.47 -15.72
N LEU A 233 2.32 -23.51 -15.88
CA LEU A 233 2.90 -23.19 -17.20
C LEU A 233 3.72 -24.34 -17.78
N ALA A 234 4.43 -25.07 -16.93
CA ALA A 234 5.27 -26.19 -17.35
C ALA A 234 4.44 -27.34 -18.01
N SER A 235 3.18 -27.50 -17.62
CA SER A 235 2.27 -28.49 -18.22
C SER A 235 1.75 -28.08 -19.61
N GLY A 236 1.90 -26.80 -19.99
CA GLY A 236 1.31 -26.25 -21.21
C GLY A 236 -0.22 -26.17 -21.20
N ALA A 237 -0.89 -26.47 -20.07
CA ALA A 237 -2.35 -26.48 -19.98
C ALA A 237 -2.98 -25.09 -20.00
N VAL A 238 -2.23 -24.08 -19.56
CA VAL A 238 -2.67 -22.68 -19.50
C VAL A 238 -1.66 -21.76 -20.17
N LYS A 239 -2.15 -20.60 -20.63
CA LYS A 239 -1.33 -19.53 -21.18
C LYS A 239 -1.61 -18.22 -20.45
N ILE A 240 -0.55 -17.54 -20.05
CA ILE A 240 -0.63 -16.17 -19.53
C ILE A 240 -0.58 -15.22 -20.73
N LEU A 241 -1.57 -14.33 -20.83
CA LEU A 241 -1.65 -13.33 -21.90
C LEU A 241 -1.04 -11.98 -21.48
N ALA A 242 -1.19 -11.61 -20.22
CA ALA A 242 -0.62 -10.37 -19.68
C ALA A 242 -0.47 -10.45 -18.15
N VAL A 243 0.44 -9.65 -17.61
CA VAL A 243 0.44 -9.27 -16.20
C VAL A 243 -0.46 -8.05 -16.01
N THR A 244 -1.03 -7.90 -14.81
CA THR A 244 -1.98 -6.82 -14.49
C THR A 244 -1.33 -5.64 -13.78
N THR A 245 -0.02 -5.68 -13.58
CA THR A 245 0.78 -4.63 -12.94
C THR A 245 1.02 -3.46 -13.91
N ALA A 246 1.28 -2.26 -13.37
CA ALA A 246 1.60 -1.06 -14.16
C ALA A 246 2.83 -1.23 -15.06
N LYS A 247 3.80 -2.03 -14.61
CA LYS A 247 5.02 -2.38 -15.34
C LYS A 247 5.14 -3.89 -15.41
N ARG A 248 5.93 -4.40 -16.36
CA ARG A 248 6.23 -5.83 -16.42
C ARG A 248 6.80 -6.32 -15.10
N SER A 249 6.33 -7.48 -14.68
CA SER A 249 6.85 -8.12 -13.47
C SER A 249 8.27 -8.64 -13.70
N GLN A 250 9.17 -8.41 -12.76
CA GLN A 250 10.52 -9.00 -12.79
C GLN A 250 10.50 -10.54 -12.76
N PHE A 251 9.39 -11.13 -12.31
CA PHE A 251 9.20 -12.59 -12.27
C PHE A 251 8.69 -13.16 -13.60
N LEU A 252 8.12 -12.32 -14.45
CA LEU A 252 7.53 -12.65 -15.74
C LEU A 252 7.94 -11.60 -16.79
N PRO A 253 9.25 -11.39 -17.04
CA PRO A 253 9.73 -10.27 -17.85
C PRO A 253 9.29 -10.33 -19.32
N ASP A 254 9.01 -11.53 -19.82
CA ASP A 254 8.58 -11.74 -21.21
C ASP A 254 7.08 -11.53 -21.41
N ILE A 255 6.31 -11.46 -20.31
CA ILE A 255 4.86 -11.26 -20.38
C ILE A 255 4.54 -9.76 -20.38
N PRO A 256 3.82 -9.25 -21.39
CA PRO A 256 3.44 -7.84 -21.46
C PRO A 256 2.43 -7.49 -20.36
N THR A 257 2.32 -6.19 -20.05
CA THR A 257 1.22 -5.69 -19.22
C THR A 257 -0.09 -5.60 -20.00
N LEU A 258 -1.22 -5.49 -19.30
CA LEU A 258 -2.50 -5.19 -19.93
C LEU A 258 -2.43 -3.85 -20.70
N THR A 259 -1.80 -2.83 -20.09
CA THR A 259 -1.64 -1.50 -20.70
C THR A 259 -0.78 -1.56 -21.96
N GLU A 260 0.36 -2.25 -21.96
CA GLU A 260 1.17 -2.51 -23.17
C GLU A 260 0.37 -3.23 -24.26
N SER A 261 -0.62 -4.02 -23.85
CA SER A 261 -1.49 -4.79 -24.75
C SER A 261 -2.75 -4.03 -25.19
N GLY A 262 -2.88 -2.74 -24.83
CA GLY A 262 -3.98 -1.85 -25.24
C GLY A 262 -5.20 -1.87 -24.29
N ILE A 263 -5.12 -2.47 -23.12
CA ILE A 263 -6.16 -2.46 -22.09
C ILE A 263 -5.64 -1.67 -20.88
N ASP A 264 -6.15 -0.46 -20.71
CA ASP A 264 -5.77 0.43 -19.61
C ASP A 264 -6.43 -0.03 -18.29
N VAL A 265 -5.88 -1.12 -17.74
CA VAL A 265 -6.28 -1.71 -16.45
C VAL A 265 -5.02 -2.08 -15.68
N GLU A 266 -4.92 -1.57 -14.46
CA GLU A 266 -3.97 -1.98 -13.46
C GLU A 266 -4.72 -2.65 -12.31
N SER A 267 -4.34 -3.87 -11.95
CA SER A 267 -5.05 -4.70 -10.97
C SER A 267 -4.08 -5.67 -10.30
N ASP A 268 -3.15 -5.15 -9.52
CA ASP A 268 -2.28 -5.96 -8.68
C ASP A 268 -2.75 -5.97 -7.22
N ALA A 269 -2.54 -7.07 -6.54
CA ALA A 269 -2.73 -7.12 -5.09
C ALA A 269 -1.55 -6.42 -4.42
N TRP A 270 -1.81 -5.51 -3.51
CA TRP A 270 -0.77 -4.77 -2.79
C TRP A 270 -1.06 -4.70 -1.29
N ASN A 271 0.02 -4.59 -0.53
CA ASN A 271 -0.01 -4.39 0.91
C ASN A 271 0.65 -3.06 1.25
N ALA A 272 0.08 -2.34 2.19
CA ALA A 272 0.67 -1.14 2.77
C ALA A 272 0.78 -1.26 4.28
N LEU A 273 1.78 -0.60 4.84
CA LEU A 273 1.87 -0.36 6.27
C LEU A 273 1.09 0.90 6.61
N ILE A 274 0.31 0.82 7.68
CA ILE A 274 -0.57 1.88 8.14
C ILE A 274 -0.43 2.08 9.65
N ALA A 275 -0.82 3.26 10.10
CA ALA A 275 -0.97 3.61 11.51
C ALA A 275 -2.35 4.25 11.76
N PRO A 276 -2.77 4.45 13.04
CA PRO A 276 -3.93 5.26 13.36
C PRO A 276 -3.76 6.70 12.86
N ALA A 277 -4.85 7.34 12.45
CA ALA A 277 -4.83 8.77 12.19
C ALA A 277 -4.39 9.54 13.44
N GLY A 278 -3.68 10.66 13.24
CA GLY A 278 -3.11 11.44 14.35
C GLY A 278 -1.76 10.94 14.85
N THR A 279 -1.23 9.82 14.34
CA THR A 279 0.17 9.43 14.61
C THR A 279 1.09 10.54 14.15
N PRO A 280 2.01 11.06 15.02
CA PRO A 280 2.90 12.16 14.68
C PRO A 280 3.70 11.90 13.39
N SER A 281 3.79 12.91 12.53
CA SER A 281 4.49 12.78 11.24
C SER A 281 5.96 12.36 11.39
N ALA A 282 6.63 12.75 12.46
CA ALA A 282 8.00 12.32 12.76
C ALA A 282 8.07 10.80 13.03
N ILE A 283 7.08 10.22 13.71
CA ILE A 283 6.99 8.77 13.93
C ILE A 283 6.71 8.05 12.59
N ILE A 284 5.76 8.56 11.79
CA ILE A 284 5.47 8.01 10.45
C ILE A 284 6.73 7.99 9.58
N ALA A 285 7.46 9.11 9.53
CA ALA A 285 8.69 9.20 8.75
C ALA A 285 9.77 8.22 9.23
N LYS A 286 9.90 8.05 10.56
CA LYS A 286 10.86 7.10 11.13
C LYS A 286 10.50 5.67 10.81
N ILE A 287 9.23 5.27 10.96
CA ILE A 287 8.75 3.93 10.60
C ILE A 287 8.94 3.67 9.09
N ASN A 288 8.61 4.65 8.24
CA ASN A 288 8.82 4.55 6.80
C ASN A 288 10.29 4.26 6.46
N ALA A 289 11.22 5.00 7.07
CA ALA A 289 12.66 4.83 6.85
C ALA A 289 13.13 3.43 7.28
N GLU A 290 12.75 2.99 8.49
CA GLU A 290 13.14 1.69 9.06
C GLU A 290 12.61 0.52 8.21
N VAL A 291 11.34 0.56 7.83
CA VAL A 291 10.72 -0.47 7.00
C VAL A 291 11.26 -0.45 5.57
N GLY A 292 11.50 0.75 5.03
CA GLY A 292 12.15 0.88 3.73
C GLY A 292 13.56 0.28 3.70
N GLU A 293 14.32 0.41 4.79
CA GLU A 293 15.62 -0.27 4.94
C GLU A 293 15.46 -1.78 4.92
N THR A 294 14.53 -2.33 5.73
CA THR A 294 14.23 -3.77 5.75
C THR A 294 13.93 -4.31 4.35
N LEU A 295 13.03 -3.64 3.62
CA LEU A 295 12.58 -4.08 2.30
C LEU A 295 13.65 -3.98 1.20
N ARG A 296 14.73 -3.20 1.41
CA ARG A 296 15.85 -3.10 0.48
C ARG A 296 16.93 -4.16 0.71
N LYS A 297 16.92 -4.86 1.84
CA LYS A 297 17.91 -5.91 2.16
C LYS A 297 17.82 -7.05 1.14
N SER A 298 18.97 -7.54 0.67
CA SER A 298 19.03 -8.60 -0.35
C SER A 298 18.37 -9.90 0.14
N GLU A 299 18.60 -10.29 1.39
CA GLU A 299 18.01 -11.49 1.98
C GLU A 299 16.48 -11.38 2.11
N VAL A 300 15.95 -10.19 2.43
CA VAL A 300 14.50 -9.94 2.49
C VAL A 300 13.90 -10.02 1.09
N ARG A 301 14.52 -9.35 0.12
CA ARG A 301 14.08 -9.38 -1.28
C ARG A 301 14.06 -10.80 -1.84
N GLU A 302 15.11 -11.58 -1.57
CA GLU A 302 15.17 -12.97 -2.05
C GLU A 302 14.10 -13.85 -1.38
N LYS A 303 13.89 -13.71 -0.07
CA LYS A 303 12.82 -14.42 0.65
C LYS A 303 11.43 -14.11 0.08
N LEU A 304 11.16 -12.86 -0.27
CA LEU A 304 9.89 -12.45 -0.88
C LEU A 304 9.79 -12.91 -2.34
N ARG A 305 10.91 -12.87 -3.09
CA ARG A 305 10.97 -13.26 -4.49
C ARG A 305 10.56 -14.72 -4.73
N THR A 306 10.90 -15.63 -3.81
CA THR A 306 10.49 -17.05 -3.91
C THR A 306 8.96 -17.24 -3.88
N GLN A 307 8.22 -16.23 -3.42
CA GLN A 307 6.77 -16.21 -3.36
C GLN A 307 6.14 -15.28 -4.42
N LEU A 308 6.92 -14.84 -5.41
CA LEU A 308 6.55 -13.84 -6.40
C LEU A 308 5.99 -12.54 -5.78
N ILE A 309 6.53 -12.17 -4.62
CA ILE A 309 6.20 -10.93 -3.92
C ILE A 309 7.26 -9.90 -4.23
N GLU A 310 6.86 -8.75 -4.76
CA GLU A 310 7.74 -7.64 -5.08
C GLU A 310 7.71 -6.60 -3.95
N PRO A 311 8.83 -6.34 -3.26
CA PRO A 311 8.90 -5.24 -2.31
C PRO A 311 8.92 -3.90 -3.07
N VAL A 312 8.00 -3.00 -2.69
CA VAL A 312 7.78 -1.70 -3.35
C VAL A 312 7.67 -0.56 -2.34
N PRO A 313 8.70 -0.34 -1.49
CA PRO A 313 8.64 0.74 -0.50
C PRO A 313 8.42 2.09 -1.17
N SER A 314 7.57 2.91 -0.55
CA SER A 314 7.13 4.20 -1.08
C SER A 314 7.01 5.26 0.01
N THR A 315 6.57 6.45 -0.36
CA THR A 315 6.17 7.49 0.58
C THR A 315 4.72 7.32 1.05
N PRO A 316 4.31 7.95 2.16
CA PRO A 316 2.91 7.98 2.60
C PRO A 316 1.96 8.59 1.55
N GLU A 317 2.45 9.62 0.83
CA GLU A 317 1.70 10.31 -0.22
C GLU A 317 1.43 9.39 -1.42
N GLU A 318 2.40 8.56 -1.80
CA GLU A 318 2.22 7.57 -2.88
C GLU A 318 1.20 6.50 -2.50
N VAL A 319 1.17 6.05 -1.22
CA VAL A 319 0.10 5.16 -0.74
C VAL A 319 -1.27 5.83 -0.86
N ARG A 320 -1.38 7.10 -0.45
CA ARG A 320 -2.64 7.87 -0.54
C ARG A 320 -3.09 8.00 -1.98
N ALA A 321 -2.20 8.37 -2.87
CA ALA A 321 -2.48 8.50 -4.29
C ALA A 321 -2.96 7.16 -4.90
N ARG A 322 -2.36 6.03 -4.48
CA ARG A 322 -2.79 4.70 -4.90
C ARG A 322 -4.20 4.36 -4.42
N MET A 323 -4.51 4.64 -3.14
CA MET A 323 -5.86 4.44 -2.59
C MET A 323 -6.92 5.22 -3.40
N ASP A 324 -6.64 6.49 -3.71
CA ASP A 324 -7.56 7.37 -4.42
C ASP A 324 -7.74 6.92 -5.88
N ALA A 325 -6.66 6.54 -6.56
CA ALA A 325 -6.70 6.03 -7.93
C ALA A 325 -7.52 4.72 -8.03
N GLU A 326 -7.30 3.78 -7.11
CA GLU A 326 -8.08 2.54 -7.08
C GLU A 326 -9.54 2.77 -6.76
N LYS A 327 -9.84 3.61 -5.78
CA LYS A 327 -11.23 3.94 -5.47
C LYS A 327 -11.97 4.49 -6.70
N LYS A 328 -11.32 5.36 -7.48
CA LYS A 328 -11.88 5.90 -8.72
C LYS A 328 -12.07 4.81 -9.78
N LEU A 329 -11.02 4.01 -10.04
CA LEU A 329 -11.07 2.94 -11.04
C LEU A 329 -12.19 1.94 -10.74
N TRP A 330 -12.23 1.44 -9.49
CA TRP A 330 -13.17 0.40 -9.11
C TRP A 330 -14.61 0.89 -8.95
N ALA A 331 -14.83 2.20 -8.66
CA ALA A 331 -16.17 2.77 -8.61
C ALA A 331 -16.91 2.63 -9.96
N ASP A 332 -16.22 2.92 -11.07
CA ASP A 332 -16.79 2.80 -12.41
C ASP A 332 -17.06 1.33 -12.78
N VAL A 333 -16.14 0.43 -12.45
CA VAL A 333 -16.27 -1.01 -12.72
C VAL A 333 -17.40 -1.62 -11.91
N ILE A 334 -17.44 -1.38 -10.59
CA ILE A 334 -18.47 -1.89 -9.67
C ILE A 334 -19.85 -1.42 -10.11
N LYS A 335 -19.99 -0.16 -10.48
CA LYS A 335 -21.24 0.41 -11.00
C LYS A 335 -21.66 -0.23 -12.33
N ALA A 336 -20.73 -0.37 -13.27
CA ALA A 336 -21.02 -0.91 -14.61
C ALA A 336 -21.40 -2.41 -14.56
N ALA A 337 -20.77 -3.17 -13.66
CA ALA A 337 -21.00 -4.60 -13.47
C ALA A 337 -22.10 -4.93 -12.43
N ASP A 338 -22.70 -3.90 -11.79
CA ASP A 338 -23.70 -4.00 -10.70
C ASP A 338 -23.24 -4.97 -9.57
N ILE A 339 -21.96 -4.84 -9.16
CA ILE A 339 -21.41 -5.68 -8.11
C ILE A 339 -21.81 -5.13 -6.73
N ARG A 340 -22.44 -5.97 -5.91
CA ARG A 340 -22.85 -5.63 -4.54
C ARG A 340 -22.47 -6.76 -3.59
N ILE A 341 -21.99 -6.37 -2.41
CA ILE A 341 -21.78 -7.28 -1.27
C ILE A 341 -22.65 -6.73 -0.15
N ASN A 342 -23.60 -7.53 0.30
CA ASN A 342 -24.52 -7.18 1.40
C ASN A 342 -23.87 -7.46 2.76
#